data_02c64a66f08d8f22857f1ed5da3b4f57
#
_entry.id   02c64a66f08d8f22857f1ed5da3b4f57
#
_cell.length_a   1.000
_cell.length_b   1.000
_cell.length_c   1.000
_cell.angle_alpha   90.00
_cell.angle_beta   90.00
_cell.angle_gamma   90.00
#
_symmetry.space_group_name_H-M   'P 1'
#
loop_
_entity.id
_entity.type
_entity.pdbx_description
1 polymer ?
#
loop_
_entity_poly.entity_id
_entity_poly.type
_entity_poly.pdbx_seq_one_letter_code
_entity_poly.pdbx_strand_id
1 'polypeptide(L)'
;MKKIEIIGESYGGKWVRSRTACRGIVLRDGKILLSHETGSGLWMIPGGGLEPGETEEACCIREVAEETGFLIRPSACALVIEEYVFDLRHTNRYYLGTVEGRCRQNLTEREAKAGMEPRWLTVEEAKAAFSARPGDHEMLKMLYRRELTALCELFPEDAPVL
;
A
#
# COMPACT_ATOMS: atom_id res chain seq x y z
N MET A 1 -9.64 -12.12 -9.95
CA MET A 1 -8.64 -11.36 -9.16
C MET A 1 -7.26 -11.86 -9.52
N LYS A 2 -6.37 -10.94 -9.87
CA LYS A 2 -4.99 -11.28 -10.25
C LYS A 2 -4.12 -11.44 -9.01
N LYS A 3 -3.19 -12.40 -9.08
CA LYS A 3 -2.17 -12.62 -8.07
C LYS A 3 -0.79 -12.54 -8.71
N ILE A 4 0.11 -11.77 -8.09
CA ILE A 4 1.50 -11.57 -8.54
C ILE A 4 2.43 -11.98 -7.41
N GLU A 5 3.56 -12.60 -7.77
CA GLU A 5 4.61 -12.95 -6.82
C GLU A 5 5.85 -12.10 -7.07
N ILE A 6 6.44 -11.61 -6.00
CA ILE A 6 7.70 -10.88 -6.01
C ILE A 6 8.68 -11.61 -5.09
N ILE A 7 9.79 -12.05 -5.67
CA ILE A 7 10.82 -12.79 -4.94
C ILE A 7 11.98 -11.86 -4.62
N GLY A 8 12.23 -11.68 -3.32
CA GLY A 8 13.38 -10.90 -2.84
C GLY A 8 14.71 -11.65 -2.97
N GLU A 9 15.79 -10.91 -3.08
CA GLU A 9 17.15 -11.48 -3.24
C GLU A 9 17.54 -12.38 -2.07
N SER A 10 17.10 -12.02 -0.86
CA SER A 10 17.40 -12.76 0.37
C SER A 10 16.52 -13.99 0.62
N TYR A 11 15.54 -14.26 -0.28
CA TYR A 11 14.67 -15.41 -0.11
C TYR A 11 15.39 -16.72 -0.39
N GLY A 12 15.44 -17.59 0.61
CA GLY A 12 16.13 -18.88 0.53
C GLY A 12 15.32 -20.04 -0.06
N GLY A 13 14.16 -19.74 -0.66
CA GLY A 13 13.28 -20.73 -1.28
C GLY A 13 12.30 -21.41 -0.32
N LYS A 14 12.29 -21.01 0.95
CA LYS A 14 11.41 -21.54 1.98
C LYS A 14 10.97 -20.43 2.94
N TRP A 15 9.67 -20.39 3.26
CA TRP A 15 9.15 -19.46 4.26
C TRP A 15 8.60 -20.22 5.47
N VAL A 16 8.70 -19.63 6.65
CA VAL A 16 8.17 -20.14 7.92
C VAL A 16 7.28 -19.13 8.62
N ARG A 17 7.42 -17.85 8.28
CA ARG A 17 6.57 -16.77 8.80
C ARG A 17 5.66 -16.28 7.67
N SER A 18 4.45 -15.86 8.04
CA SER A 18 3.53 -15.23 7.10
C SER A 18 2.86 -14.01 7.73
N ARG A 19 2.55 -13.04 6.89
CA ARG A 19 1.84 -11.83 7.27
C ARG A 19 0.89 -11.43 6.14
N THR A 20 -0.29 -10.95 6.50
CA THR A 20 -1.23 -10.36 5.55
C THR A 20 -1.40 -8.88 5.88
N ALA A 21 -1.33 -8.04 4.86
CA ALA A 21 -1.63 -6.62 4.94
C ALA A 21 -2.72 -6.27 3.93
N CYS A 22 -3.58 -5.33 4.29
CA CYS A 22 -4.66 -4.82 3.45
C CYS A 22 -4.40 -3.36 3.15
N ARG A 23 -4.48 -2.98 1.87
CA ARG A 23 -4.11 -1.65 1.38
C ARG A 23 -5.23 -1.04 0.56
N GLY A 24 -5.44 0.25 0.73
CA GLY A 24 -6.48 0.99 0.01
C GLY A 24 -5.90 1.87 -1.09
N ILE A 25 -6.31 1.63 -2.32
CA ILE A 25 -6.09 2.54 -3.45
C ILE A 25 -7.33 3.41 -3.57
N VAL A 26 -7.27 4.56 -2.94
CA VAL A 26 -8.40 5.47 -2.79
C VAL A 26 -8.36 6.53 -3.89
N LEU A 27 -9.43 6.59 -4.65
CA LEU A 27 -9.54 7.47 -5.82
C LEU A 27 -10.48 8.64 -5.55
N ARG A 28 -10.04 9.84 -5.94
CA ARG A 28 -10.85 11.05 -5.93
C ARG A 28 -10.29 12.06 -6.93
N ASP A 29 -11.15 12.54 -7.83
CA ASP A 29 -10.82 13.57 -8.83
C ASP A 29 -9.55 13.26 -9.65
N GLY A 30 -9.42 12.01 -10.10
CA GLY A 30 -8.27 11.56 -10.90
C GLY A 30 -6.96 11.39 -10.12
N LYS A 31 -7.03 11.44 -8.79
CA LYS A 31 -5.88 11.28 -7.91
C LYS A 31 -6.04 10.11 -6.97
N ILE A 32 -4.92 9.57 -6.52
CA ILE A 32 -4.87 8.53 -5.50
C ILE A 32 -4.28 9.08 -4.20
N LEU A 33 -4.75 8.53 -3.09
CA LEU A 33 -4.29 8.87 -1.76
C LEU A 33 -3.05 8.04 -1.42
N LEU A 34 -1.97 8.70 -1.01
CA LEU A 34 -0.77 8.06 -0.50
C LEU A 34 -0.44 8.55 0.90
N SER A 35 0.22 7.70 1.67
CA SER A 35 0.89 8.09 2.90
C SER A 35 2.31 8.54 2.56
N HIS A 36 2.74 9.67 3.10
CA HIS A 36 4.07 10.23 2.88
C HIS A 36 4.75 10.50 4.21
N GLU A 37 5.93 9.92 4.40
CA GLU A 37 6.79 10.20 5.56
C GLU A 37 7.69 11.39 5.25
N THR A 38 7.39 12.55 5.82
CA THR A 38 8.16 13.78 5.54
C THR A 38 9.61 13.69 6.03
N GLY A 39 9.87 12.93 7.09
CA GLY A 39 11.22 12.74 7.63
C GLY A 39 12.14 11.91 6.74
N SER A 40 11.65 10.83 6.17
CA SER A 40 12.41 9.92 5.29
C SER A 40 12.22 10.19 3.81
N GLY A 41 11.14 10.85 3.44
CA GLY A 41 10.73 11.03 2.06
C GLY A 41 10.00 9.83 1.45
N LEU A 42 9.73 8.79 2.23
CA LEU A 42 9.07 7.57 1.73
C LEU A 42 7.61 7.82 1.38
N TRP A 43 7.19 7.15 0.31
CA TRP A 43 5.81 7.06 -0.13
C TRP A 43 5.28 5.64 0.04
N MET A 44 3.99 5.51 0.37
CA MET A 44 3.33 4.21 0.53
C MET A 44 1.87 4.31 0.14
N ILE A 45 1.32 3.24 -0.41
CA ILE A 45 -0.13 3.06 -0.50
C ILE A 45 -0.61 2.75 0.93
N PRO A 46 -1.59 3.50 1.47
CA PRO A 46 -2.04 3.32 2.85
C PRO A 46 -2.50 1.89 3.12
N GLY A 47 -2.11 1.34 4.24
CA GLY A 47 -2.48 0.00 4.65
C GLY A 47 -1.58 -0.56 5.73
N GLY A 48 -1.93 -1.72 6.21
CA GLY A 48 -1.18 -2.39 7.26
C GLY A 48 -1.70 -3.78 7.59
N GLY A 49 -1.18 -4.33 8.67
CA GLY A 49 -1.38 -5.71 9.05
C GLY A 49 -2.79 -6.05 9.51
N LEU A 50 -3.28 -7.20 9.02
CA LEU A 50 -4.53 -7.80 9.47
C LEU A 50 -4.42 -8.23 10.93
N GLU A 51 -5.39 -7.83 11.74
CA GLU A 51 -5.48 -8.21 13.15
C GLU A 51 -6.33 -9.47 13.34
N PRO A 52 -6.10 -10.26 14.41
CA PRO A 52 -6.92 -11.44 14.70
C PRO A 52 -8.42 -11.11 14.80
N GLY A 53 -9.24 -11.90 14.11
CA GLY A 53 -10.70 -11.73 14.12
C GLY A 53 -11.23 -10.60 13.23
N GLU A 54 -10.35 -9.83 12.61
CA GLU A 54 -10.70 -8.74 11.70
C GLU A 54 -10.90 -9.27 10.28
N THR A 55 -11.90 -8.75 9.55
CA THR A 55 -12.01 -9.04 8.13
C THR A 55 -10.98 -8.21 7.35
N GLU A 56 -10.60 -8.67 6.18
CA GLU A 56 -9.64 -7.97 5.33
C GLU A 56 -10.17 -6.58 4.92
N GLU A 57 -11.45 -6.49 4.61
CA GLU A 57 -12.09 -5.22 4.29
C GLU A 57 -12.06 -4.25 5.47
N ALA A 58 -12.39 -4.72 6.68
CA ALA A 58 -12.32 -3.92 7.91
C ALA A 58 -10.89 -3.46 8.19
N CYS A 59 -9.91 -4.31 7.97
CA CYS A 59 -8.48 -3.96 8.08
C CYS A 59 -8.12 -2.81 7.13
N CYS A 60 -8.53 -2.89 5.88
CA CYS A 60 -8.29 -1.84 4.89
C CYS A 60 -8.90 -0.50 5.34
N ILE A 61 -10.15 -0.51 5.78
CA ILE A 61 -10.84 0.69 6.27
C ILE A 61 -10.10 1.28 7.48
N ARG A 62 -9.75 0.45 8.45
CA ARG A 62 -9.07 0.88 9.68
C ARG A 62 -7.70 1.48 9.39
N GLU A 63 -6.87 0.79 8.63
CA GLU A 63 -5.50 1.25 8.33
C GLU A 63 -5.49 2.55 7.54
N VAL A 64 -6.34 2.67 6.52
CA VAL A 64 -6.45 3.93 5.75
C VAL A 64 -6.88 5.07 6.65
N ALA A 65 -7.87 4.85 7.53
CA ALA A 65 -8.33 5.85 8.47
C ALA A 65 -7.24 6.28 9.46
N GLU A 66 -6.54 5.32 10.05
CA GLU A 66 -5.47 5.59 11.03
C GLU A 66 -4.32 6.39 10.41
N GLU A 67 -3.88 6.01 9.22
CA GLU A 67 -2.73 6.64 8.56
C GLU A 67 -3.05 7.98 7.90
N THR A 68 -4.25 8.13 7.35
CA THR A 68 -4.57 9.28 6.47
C THR A 68 -5.66 10.20 6.97
N GLY A 69 -6.50 9.76 7.90
CA GLY A 69 -7.65 10.51 8.36
C GLY A 69 -8.84 10.49 7.38
N PHE A 70 -8.85 9.57 6.43
CA PHE A 70 -9.99 9.40 5.53
C PHE A 70 -10.75 8.11 5.82
N LEU A 71 -12.08 8.23 5.88
CA LEU A 71 -13.01 7.10 5.91
C LEU A 71 -13.33 6.71 4.48
N ILE A 72 -13.18 5.43 4.18
CA ILE A 72 -13.35 4.94 2.82
C ILE A 72 -14.41 3.85 2.72
N ARG A 73 -14.94 3.71 1.51
CA ARG A 73 -15.75 2.56 1.10
C ARG A 73 -14.91 1.75 0.10
N PRO A 74 -14.37 0.60 0.50
CA PRO A 74 -13.66 -0.28 -0.42
C PRO A 74 -14.64 -1.07 -1.29
N SER A 75 -14.19 -1.39 -2.51
CA SER A 75 -14.81 -2.40 -3.36
C SER A 75 -14.23 -3.78 -3.05
N ALA A 76 -14.48 -4.78 -3.88
CA ALA A 76 -13.85 -6.09 -3.75
C ALA A 76 -12.32 -5.99 -3.94
N CYS A 77 -11.59 -6.95 -3.40
CA CYS A 77 -10.14 -7.03 -3.59
C CYS A 77 -9.80 -7.10 -5.08
N ALA A 78 -9.00 -6.16 -5.56
CA ALA A 78 -8.67 -6.02 -6.98
C ALA A 78 -7.39 -6.76 -7.36
N LEU A 79 -6.45 -6.88 -6.44
CA LEU A 79 -5.11 -7.44 -6.70
C LEU A 79 -4.53 -8.03 -5.42
N VAL A 80 -3.80 -9.11 -5.56
CA VAL A 80 -2.98 -9.68 -4.48
C VAL A 80 -1.52 -9.72 -4.95
N ILE A 81 -0.62 -9.19 -4.14
CA ILE A 81 0.82 -9.31 -4.35
C ILE A 81 1.42 -10.07 -3.18
N GLU A 82 2.04 -11.18 -3.45
CA GLU A 82 2.80 -11.94 -2.46
C GLU A 82 4.29 -11.67 -2.62
N GLU A 83 4.90 -11.21 -1.54
CA GLU A 83 6.34 -11.00 -1.47
C GLU A 83 6.97 -12.12 -0.66
N TYR A 84 8.13 -12.57 -1.13
CA TYR A 84 8.95 -13.56 -0.42
C TYR A 84 10.32 -12.95 -0.15
N VAL A 85 10.63 -12.77 1.12
CA VAL A 85 11.89 -12.16 1.56
C VAL A 85 12.35 -12.82 2.86
N PHE A 86 13.63 -13.16 2.96
CA PHE A 86 14.16 -13.97 4.05
C PHE A 86 13.35 -15.26 4.22
N ASP A 87 12.70 -15.46 5.36
CA ASP A 87 11.80 -16.58 5.67
C ASP A 87 10.33 -16.17 5.74
N LEU A 88 9.99 -14.98 5.21
CA LEU A 88 8.67 -14.37 5.29
C LEU A 88 7.93 -14.46 3.95
N ARG A 89 6.69 -14.91 4.01
CA ARG A 89 5.68 -14.70 2.97
C ARG A 89 4.78 -13.55 3.39
N HIS A 90 4.81 -12.47 2.65
CA HIS A 90 4.02 -11.27 2.92
C HIS A 90 2.94 -11.10 1.85
N THR A 91 1.69 -11.31 2.21
CA THR A 91 0.54 -11.18 1.32
C THR A 91 -0.04 -9.78 1.44
N ASN A 92 -0.06 -9.03 0.34
CA ASN A 92 -0.63 -7.69 0.27
C ASN A 92 -1.89 -7.73 -0.59
N ARG A 93 -3.02 -7.32 -0.02
CA ARG A 93 -4.32 -7.27 -0.68
C ARG A 93 -4.70 -5.83 -0.96
N TYR A 94 -4.97 -5.51 -2.22
CA TYR A 94 -5.28 -4.15 -2.66
C TYR A 94 -6.76 -4.02 -2.97
N TYR A 95 -7.38 -3.03 -2.35
CA TYR A 95 -8.78 -2.67 -2.51
C TYR A 95 -8.88 -1.30 -3.15
N LEU A 96 -9.63 -1.17 -4.24
CA LEU A 96 -10.03 0.13 -4.76
C LEU A 96 -11.10 0.69 -3.84
N GLY A 97 -11.06 1.99 -3.60
CA GLY A 97 -12.01 2.63 -2.69
C GLY A 97 -12.29 4.08 -3.03
N THR A 98 -13.37 4.58 -2.45
CA THR A 98 -13.77 5.98 -2.54
C THR A 98 -13.88 6.58 -1.15
N VAL A 99 -13.75 7.91 -1.04
CA VAL A 99 -13.88 8.62 0.23
C VAL A 99 -15.36 8.72 0.62
N GLU A 100 -15.68 8.35 1.87
CA GLU A 100 -17.00 8.54 2.47
C GLU A 100 -17.03 9.68 3.50
N GLY A 101 -15.88 9.99 4.11
CA GLY A 101 -15.80 10.99 5.15
C GLY A 101 -14.39 11.18 5.65
N ARG A 102 -14.27 11.86 6.77
CA ARG A 102 -12.98 12.15 7.43
C ARG A 102 -13.03 11.79 8.91
N CYS A 103 -11.86 11.48 9.44
CA CYS A 103 -11.66 11.22 10.86
C CYS A 103 -10.29 11.76 11.29
N ARG A 104 -9.97 11.62 12.56
CA ARG A 104 -8.64 11.95 13.06
C ARG A 104 -7.68 10.81 12.71
N GLN A 105 -6.46 11.13 12.24
CA GLN A 105 -5.37 10.16 12.15
C GLN A 105 -5.10 9.53 13.52
N ASN A 106 -4.69 8.28 13.52
CA ASN A 106 -4.26 7.54 14.72
C ASN A 106 -2.94 6.86 14.40
N LEU A 107 -1.88 7.66 14.32
CA LEU A 107 -0.54 7.20 13.96
C LEU A 107 0.12 6.45 15.12
N THR A 108 0.91 5.42 14.80
CA THR A 108 1.85 4.84 15.75
C THR A 108 2.92 5.88 16.12
N GLU A 109 3.64 5.65 17.23
CA GLU A 109 4.73 6.54 17.63
C GLU A 109 5.79 6.67 16.53
N ARG A 110 6.13 5.56 15.88
CA ARG A 110 7.08 5.54 14.75
C ARG A 110 6.59 6.39 13.56
N GLU A 111 5.34 6.22 13.18
CA GLU A 111 4.73 6.95 12.07
C GLU A 111 4.64 8.45 12.36
N ALA A 112 4.26 8.82 13.58
CA ALA A 112 4.22 10.22 14.01
C ALA A 112 5.62 10.86 13.98
N LYS A 113 6.64 10.16 14.46
CA LYS A 113 8.04 10.61 14.41
C LYS A 113 8.56 10.74 12.98
N ALA A 114 8.16 9.85 12.09
CA ALA A 114 8.51 9.91 10.67
C ALA A 114 7.79 11.04 9.92
N GLY A 115 6.79 11.66 10.54
CA GLY A 115 6.00 12.73 9.94
C GLY A 115 5.06 12.22 8.85
N MET A 116 4.37 11.12 9.13
CA MET A 116 3.42 10.54 8.17
C MET A 116 2.20 11.44 7.96
N GLU A 117 1.93 11.78 6.71
CA GLU A 117 0.79 12.61 6.33
C GLU A 117 0.18 12.15 5.00
N PRO A 118 -1.12 12.41 4.78
CA PRO A 118 -1.77 12.09 3.51
C PRO A 118 -1.37 13.06 2.41
N ARG A 119 -1.24 12.53 1.18
CA ARG A 119 -1.01 13.30 -0.04
C ARG A 119 -1.85 12.73 -1.17
N TRP A 120 -2.39 13.60 -1.99
CA TRP A 120 -3.10 13.22 -3.21
C TRP A 120 -2.20 13.47 -4.41
N LEU A 121 -1.94 12.40 -5.17
CA LEU A 121 -1.14 12.45 -6.39
C LEU A 121 -1.94 11.90 -7.57
N THR A 122 -1.63 12.39 -8.77
CA THR A 122 -2.11 11.68 -9.96
C THR A 122 -1.50 10.29 -10.02
N VAL A 123 -2.11 9.38 -10.76
CA VAL A 123 -1.55 8.03 -10.94
C VAL A 123 -0.14 8.09 -11.51
N GLU A 124 0.10 8.98 -12.47
CA GLU A 124 1.41 9.17 -13.10
C GLU A 124 2.45 9.67 -12.10
N GLU A 125 2.11 10.67 -11.29
CA GLU A 125 2.97 11.17 -10.22
C GLU A 125 3.31 10.08 -9.18
N ALA A 126 2.32 9.27 -8.82
CA ALA A 126 2.52 8.15 -7.90
C ALA A 126 3.42 7.07 -8.49
N LYS A 127 3.23 6.70 -9.76
CA LYS A 127 4.13 5.76 -10.46
C LYS A 127 5.57 6.31 -10.52
N ALA A 128 5.72 7.61 -10.79
CA ALA A 128 7.03 8.26 -10.78
C ALA A 128 7.69 8.20 -9.40
N ALA A 129 6.92 8.46 -8.34
CA ALA A 129 7.42 8.38 -6.96
C ALA A 129 7.94 6.98 -6.63
N PHE A 130 7.21 5.93 -6.98
CA PHE A 130 7.64 4.54 -6.74
C PHE A 130 8.68 4.02 -7.74
N SER A 131 8.98 4.76 -8.80
CA SER A 131 10.07 4.44 -9.73
C SER A 131 11.41 4.96 -9.23
N ALA A 132 11.43 5.83 -8.25
CA ALA A 132 12.65 6.33 -7.63
C ALA A 132 13.28 5.28 -6.72
N ARG A 133 14.57 5.44 -6.42
CA ARG A 133 15.27 4.56 -5.48
C ARG A 133 15.01 5.04 -4.05
N PRO A 134 14.35 4.23 -3.19
CA PRO A 134 14.00 4.66 -1.83
C PRO A 134 15.15 4.52 -0.83
N GLY A 135 16.24 3.87 -1.22
CA GLY A 135 17.41 3.57 -0.40
C GLY A 135 18.03 2.23 -0.80
N ASP A 136 19.04 1.79 -0.06
CA ASP A 136 19.79 0.55 -0.38
C ASP A 136 19.23 -0.70 0.30
N HIS A 137 18.42 -0.54 1.35
CA HIS A 137 17.87 -1.67 2.08
C HIS A 137 16.88 -2.46 1.21
N GLU A 138 17.00 -3.78 1.21
CA GLU A 138 16.15 -4.67 0.40
C GLU A 138 14.66 -4.44 0.64
N MET A 139 14.24 -4.26 1.89
CA MET A 139 12.83 -4.06 2.25
C MET A 139 12.26 -2.78 1.64
N LEU A 140 13.03 -1.70 1.55
CA LEU A 140 12.61 -0.45 0.91
C LEU A 140 12.47 -0.61 -0.59
N LYS A 141 13.41 -1.30 -1.23
CA LYS A 141 13.35 -1.59 -2.67
C LYS A 141 12.15 -2.48 -2.99
N MET A 142 11.87 -3.47 -2.17
CA MET A 142 10.71 -4.34 -2.33
C MET A 142 9.41 -3.57 -2.15
N LEU A 143 9.34 -2.69 -1.16
CA LEU A 143 8.17 -1.82 -0.95
C LEU A 143 7.84 -1.04 -2.23
N TYR A 144 8.80 -0.31 -2.79
CA TYR A 144 8.57 0.49 -3.99
C TYR A 144 8.26 -0.36 -5.22
N ARG A 145 8.96 -1.48 -5.39
CA ARG A 145 8.66 -2.44 -6.47
C ARG A 145 7.23 -2.95 -6.37
N ARG A 146 6.78 -3.31 -5.17
CA ARG A 146 5.42 -3.78 -4.93
C ARG A 146 4.39 -2.71 -5.26
N GLU A 147 4.56 -1.50 -4.74
CA GLU A 147 3.60 -0.42 -4.96
C GLU A 147 3.54 0.00 -6.44
N LEU A 148 4.70 0.08 -7.10
CA LEU A 148 4.74 0.35 -8.55
C LEU A 148 4.04 -0.76 -9.34
N THR A 149 4.30 -2.01 -9.00
CA THR A 149 3.64 -3.16 -9.64
C THR A 149 2.12 -3.07 -9.49
N ALA A 150 1.63 -2.75 -8.28
CA ALA A 150 0.20 -2.59 -8.03
C ALA A 150 -0.41 -1.50 -8.91
N LEU A 151 0.23 -0.34 -9.00
CA LEU A 151 -0.28 0.76 -9.82
C LEU A 151 -0.24 0.45 -11.31
N CYS A 152 0.82 -0.19 -11.79
CA CYS A 152 0.92 -0.58 -13.21
C CYS A 152 -0.14 -1.63 -13.60
N GLU A 153 -0.44 -2.56 -12.71
CA GLU A 153 -1.46 -3.58 -12.94
C GLU A 153 -2.89 -3.02 -12.92
N LEU A 154 -3.17 -2.12 -11.98
CA LEU A 154 -4.52 -1.58 -11.81
C LEU A 154 -4.80 -0.38 -12.72
N PHE A 155 -3.76 0.33 -13.16
CA PHE A 155 -3.84 1.49 -14.03
C PHE A 155 -2.85 1.38 -15.19
N PRO A 156 -3.06 0.44 -16.14
CA PRO A 156 -2.21 0.34 -17.31
C PRO A 156 -2.30 1.60 -18.18
N GLU A 157 -1.22 1.94 -18.89
CA GLU A 157 -1.12 3.19 -19.67
C GLU A 157 -2.20 3.35 -20.74
N ASP A 158 -2.72 2.24 -21.26
CA ASP A 158 -3.75 2.22 -22.32
C ASP A 158 -5.18 2.18 -21.77
N ALA A 159 -5.39 2.26 -20.47
CA ALA A 159 -6.72 2.24 -19.90
C ALA A 159 -7.36 3.63 -20.00
N PRO A 160 -8.64 3.73 -20.44
CA PRO A 160 -9.34 5.00 -20.40
C PRO A 160 -9.40 5.51 -18.96
N VAL A 161 -9.03 6.77 -18.78
CA VAL A 161 -9.18 7.45 -17.49
C VAL A 161 -10.69 7.56 -17.22
N LEU A 162 -11.16 6.82 -16.24
CA LEU A 162 -12.56 6.89 -15.78
C LEU A 162 -12.76 8.12 -14.90
#